data_5a5bf3e9a60c704d1aec8f9269251eeb
#
_entry.id   5a5bf3e9a60c704d1aec8f9269251eeb
#
_cell.length_a   1.000
_cell.length_b   1.000
_cell.length_c   1.000
_cell.angle_alpha   90.00
_cell.angle_beta   90.00
_cell.angle_gamma   90.00
#
_symmetry.space_group_name_H-M   'P 1'
#
loop_
_entity.id
_entity.type
_entity.pdbx_description
1 polymer ?
#
loop_
_entity_poly.entity_id
_entity_poly.type
_entity_poly.pdbx_seq_one_letter_code
_entity_poly.pdbx_strand_id
1 'polypeptide(L)'
;MSADLLATTGRPVDLFGFEPNPARLGAAAAASASVPGIALAQLGALLDAASLGYNPAVAKPVAVLGHSQGVLAVHMVQAIVEAGSIEAASAQIDEILAIATLIGVAGTRQARQLGLAARHGEATPMLSVKDITRAQVDALIKRVSGARGPIAVAVTNSATHYVLSGYPEDLAAFGVEVAKEHKHQAKLREEKVRGGRVFEPVLEYLDVTLPFHSPLMAEAVSQAVSWAESCGINADHARELAAEVLLNHVDWAARVRALMKSTDPSALWVLDFGPGTTVGKLFSTVAQGTGVGVVEASTVADRGELSTLETLPERTQNWTRFAPSIIHTSAGDKVRTAFTELTGKAPVLLAGMTPTTVEPEIVAAAANAGYWAELAGGGQVTASVFDRHVAKLEEELEEGRTVEFNAMFMDRYLWNLQFGSQRIVPKKRASGTPIDGVVVSAGIPELDEAVELIHTLNADGFPYVSFKPGTVDQIRQVVRIAKAVAPVKVLIEVEGGSAGGHHSWESLDDLLLSTYAEVREQANLVLVVGGGIGTPERGATTSPANGPPNTVVRSCRWTACLSAPRDDRQRGAHQP
;
A
#
# COMPACT_ATOMS: atom_id res chain seq x y z
N MET A 1 -10.12 -10.64 38.57
CA MET A 1 -9.50 -10.44 37.24
C MET A 1 -8.76 -11.70 36.74
N SER A 2 -7.80 -12.27 37.46
CA SER A 2 -7.05 -13.45 37.01
C SER A 2 -7.93 -14.69 36.77
N ALA A 3 -8.88 -14.98 37.66
CA ALA A 3 -9.81 -16.12 37.53
C ALA A 3 -10.80 -15.92 36.36
N ASP A 4 -11.29 -14.69 36.15
CA ASP A 4 -12.18 -14.37 35.04
C ASP A 4 -11.43 -14.35 33.71
N LEU A 5 -10.17 -13.92 33.69
CA LEU A 5 -9.29 -13.99 32.53
C LEU A 5 -9.07 -15.44 32.11
N LEU A 6 -8.74 -16.30 33.06
CA LEU A 6 -8.55 -17.73 32.83
C LEU A 6 -9.86 -18.40 32.38
N ALA A 7 -11.00 -18.07 32.99
CA ALA A 7 -12.30 -18.59 32.60
C ALA A 7 -12.72 -18.11 31.20
N THR A 8 -12.33 -16.90 30.83
CA THR A 8 -12.68 -16.31 29.52
C THR A 8 -11.76 -16.81 28.40
N THR A 9 -10.47 -16.92 28.63
CA THR A 9 -9.47 -17.29 27.62
C THR A 9 -9.14 -18.78 27.60
N GLY A 10 -9.46 -19.51 28.66
CA GLY A 10 -9.12 -20.92 28.86
C GLY A 10 -7.65 -21.16 29.17
N ARG A 11 -6.84 -20.10 29.27
CA ARG A 11 -5.39 -20.14 29.62
C ARG A 11 -4.92 -18.78 30.06
N PRO A 12 -3.78 -18.70 30.78
CA PRO A 12 -3.13 -17.41 31.06
C PRO A 12 -2.76 -16.70 29.74
N VAL A 13 -2.96 -15.39 29.69
CA VAL A 13 -2.50 -14.56 28.58
C VAL A 13 -1.08 -14.10 28.90
N ASP A 14 -0.12 -14.56 28.12
CA ASP A 14 1.26 -14.09 28.17
C ASP A 14 1.49 -13.16 26.98
N LEU A 15 1.61 -11.86 27.26
CA LEU A 15 1.83 -10.83 26.25
C LEU A 15 3.30 -10.70 25.85
N PHE A 16 4.23 -11.25 26.64
CA PHE A 16 5.67 -11.12 26.42
C PHE A 16 6.31 -12.38 25.82
N GLY A 17 5.75 -13.56 26.07
CA GLY A 17 6.18 -14.83 25.50
C GLY A 17 5.52 -15.19 24.18
N PHE A 18 4.94 -14.22 23.51
CA PHE A 18 4.20 -14.40 22.27
C PHE A 18 5.13 -14.62 21.08
N GLU A 19 5.30 -15.89 20.67
CA GLU A 19 5.91 -16.20 19.38
C GLU A 19 4.86 -16.10 18.25
N PRO A 20 5.11 -15.33 17.19
CA PRO A 20 4.22 -15.26 16.03
C PRO A 20 4.25 -16.59 15.27
N ASN A 21 3.53 -17.60 15.75
CA ASN A 21 3.32 -18.86 15.06
C ASN A 21 1.98 -18.79 14.32
N PRO A 22 1.96 -18.82 12.97
CA PRO A 22 0.72 -18.78 12.18
C PRO A 22 -0.31 -19.83 12.59
N ALA A 23 0.10 -21.01 13.03
CA ALA A 23 -0.79 -22.05 13.53
C ALA A 23 -1.41 -21.71 14.91
N ARG A 24 -0.89 -20.71 15.63
CA ARG A 24 -1.37 -20.23 16.92
C ARG A 24 -2.08 -18.86 16.84
N LEU A 25 -2.15 -18.25 15.67
CA LEU A 25 -2.82 -16.96 15.45
C LEU A 25 -4.27 -16.94 15.96
N GLY A 26 -4.99 -18.04 15.89
CA GLY A 26 -6.34 -18.13 16.46
C GLY A 26 -6.44 -17.83 17.97
N ALA A 27 -5.33 -17.91 18.70
CA ALA A 27 -5.27 -17.53 20.12
C ALA A 27 -4.77 -16.09 20.32
N ALA A 28 -3.96 -15.58 19.41
CA ALA A 28 -3.44 -14.22 19.42
C ALA A 28 -4.46 -13.21 18.87
N ALA A 29 -5.27 -13.65 17.94
CA ALA A 29 -6.40 -12.88 17.43
C ALA A 29 -7.52 -12.69 18.47
N ALA A 30 -7.48 -13.42 19.61
CA ALA A 30 -8.40 -13.15 20.72
C ALA A 30 -8.17 -11.72 21.23
N ALA A 31 -9.21 -10.93 21.28
CA ALA A 31 -9.16 -9.53 21.69
C ALA A 31 -8.57 -9.34 23.11
N SER A 32 -8.69 -10.37 23.97
CA SER A 32 -8.04 -10.40 25.29
C SER A 32 -6.52 -10.28 25.23
N ALA A 33 -5.89 -10.67 24.12
CA ALA A 33 -4.45 -10.52 23.89
C ALA A 33 -4.15 -9.37 22.93
N SER A 34 -4.93 -9.23 21.84
CA SER A 34 -4.63 -8.26 20.78
C SER A 34 -4.85 -6.82 21.23
N VAL A 35 -5.88 -6.52 22.04
CA VAL A 35 -6.14 -5.13 22.47
C VAL A 35 -5.00 -4.58 23.33
N PRO A 36 -4.62 -5.23 24.46
CA PRO A 36 -3.45 -4.76 25.23
C PRO A 36 -2.14 -4.93 24.46
N GLY A 37 -2.00 -5.97 23.62
CA GLY A 37 -0.79 -6.23 22.85
C GLY A 37 -0.49 -5.14 21.82
N ILE A 38 -1.48 -4.63 21.12
CA ILE A 38 -1.34 -3.50 20.19
C ILE A 38 -0.95 -2.24 20.95
N ALA A 39 -1.60 -1.94 22.09
CA ALA A 39 -1.26 -0.78 22.91
C ALA A 39 0.19 -0.84 23.41
N LEU A 40 0.65 -2.02 23.86
CA LEU A 40 2.05 -2.26 24.25
C LEU A 40 3.02 -2.11 23.08
N ALA A 41 2.68 -2.61 21.90
CA ALA A 41 3.52 -2.47 20.72
C ALA A 41 3.69 -1.01 20.30
N GLN A 42 2.61 -0.22 20.38
CA GLN A 42 2.64 1.22 20.11
C GLN A 42 3.45 1.99 21.14
N LEU A 43 3.33 1.65 22.42
CA LEU A 43 4.17 2.21 23.47
C LEU A 43 5.65 1.85 23.23
N GLY A 44 5.94 0.59 22.87
CA GLY A 44 7.29 0.14 22.52
C GLY A 44 7.88 0.94 21.36
N ALA A 45 7.13 1.14 20.29
CA ALA A 45 7.57 1.96 19.16
C ALA A 45 7.82 3.43 19.55
N LEU A 46 7.00 3.99 20.46
CA LEU A 46 7.22 5.33 21.00
C LEU A 46 8.49 5.39 21.86
N LEU A 47 8.74 4.39 22.70
CA LEU A 47 9.96 4.30 23.50
C LEU A 47 11.22 4.15 22.63
N ASP A 48 11.14 3.35 21.58
CA ASP A 48 12.21 3.25 20.59
C ASP A 48 12.48 4.61 19.91
N ALA A 49 11.43 5.32 19.51
CA ALA A 49 11.56 6.66 18.95
C ALA A 49 12.16 7.66 19.98
N ALA A 50 11.77 7.55 21.23
CA ALA A 50 12.33 8.37 22.31
C ALA A 50 13.83 8.11 22.50
N SER A 51 14.29 6.86 22.35
CA SER A 51 15.71 6.51 22.39
C SER A 51 16.52 7.16 21.26
N LEU A 52 15.86 7.49 20.15
CA LEU A 52 16.43 8.20 19.00
C LEU A 52 16.29 9.73 19.10
N GLY A 53 15.74 10.24 20.20
CA GLY A 53 15.61 11.67 20.48
C GLY A 53 14.21 12.25 20.26
N TYR A 54 13.24 11.48 19.74
CA TYR A 54 11.86 11.94 19.63
C TYR A 54 11.14 11.91 21.00
N ASN A 55 10.72 13.08 21.48
CA ASN A 55 9.91 13.18 22.70
C ASN A 55 8.64 13.98 22.40
N PRO A 56 7.43 13.37 22.46
CA PRO A 56 6.19 14.07 22.17
C PRO A 56 5.90 15.24 23.11
N ALA A 57 6.38 15.21 24.37
CA ALA A 57 6.25 16.32 25.30
C ALA A 57 7.05 17.56 24.87
N VAL A 58 8.17 17.36 24.17
CA VAL A 58 9.02 18.43 23.62
C VAL A 58 8.60 18.81 22.21
N ALA A 59 8.38 17.82 21.34
CA ALA A 59 8.01 18.00 19.93
C ALA A 59 6.63 18.64 19.76
N LYS A 60 5.74 18.50 20.75
CA LYS A 60 4.37 19.05 20.74
C LYS A 60 3.65 18.78 19.43
N PRO A 61 3.24 17.52 19.17
CA PRO A 61 2.59 17.15 17.93
C PRO A 61 1.35 18.03 17.70
N VAL A 62 1.14 18.47 16.45
CA VAL A 62 -0.02 19.28 16.06
C VAL A 62 -1.33 18.54 16.31
N ALA A 63 -1.32 17.21 16.10
CA ALA A 63 -2.42 16.32 16.43
C ALA A 63 -1.89 14.90 16.71
N VAL A 64 -2.64 14.16 17.52
CA VAL A 64 -2.45 12.72 17.73
C VAL A 64 -3.72 12.04 17.27
N LEU A 65 -3.62 11.12 16.33
CA LEU A 65 -4.76 10.41 15.75
C LEU A 65 -4.64 8.91 16.02
N GLY A 66 -5.73 8.29 16.44
CA GLY A 66 -5.85 6.85 16.62
C GLY A 66 -6.90 6.27 15.68
N HIS A 67 -6.54 5.21 14.98
CA HIS A 67 -7.48 4.40 14.21
C HIS A 67 -7.92 3.20 15.05
N SER A 68 -9.23 3.07 15.28
CA SER A 68 -9.78 1.96 16.08
C SER A 68 -9.09 1.86 17.46
N GLN A 69 -8.47 0.73 17.78
CA GLN A 69 -7.75 0.51 19.03
C GLN A 69 -6.57 1.50 19.25
N GLY A 70 -6.09 2.15 18.20
CA GLY A 70 -5.06 3.19 18.30
C GLY A 70 -5.45 4.39 19.17
N VAL A 71 -6.73 4.55 19.53
CA VAL A 71 -7.19 5.55 20.49
C VAL A 71 -6.52 5.40 21.85
N LEU A 72 -6.19 4.18 22.28
CA LEU A 72 -5.48 3.92 23.52
C LEU A 72 -4.10 4.61 23.53
N ALA A 73 -3.38 4.52 22.40
CA ALA A 73 -2.10 5.22 22.26
C ALA A 73 -2.26 6.75 22.21
N VAL A 74 -3.37 7.25 21.68
CA VAL A 74 -3.68 8.71 21.73
C VAL A 74 -3.71 9.18 23.18
N HIS A 75 -4.43 8.49 24.05
CA HIS A 75 -4.50 8.83 25.47
C HIS A 75 -3.15 8.69 26.18
N MET A 76 -2.31 7.69 25.82
CA MET A 76 -0.95 7.59 26.36
C MET A 76 -0.09 8.79 25.95
N VAL A 77 -0.12 9.19 24.68
CA VAL A 77 0.63 10.36 24.20
C VAL A 77 0.13 11.65 24.85
N GLN A 78 -1.18 11.81 25.02
CA GLN A 78 -1.75 12.96 25.73
C GLN A 78 -1.26 13.02 27.19
N ALA A 79 -1.29 11.89 27.90
CA ALA A 79 -0.75 11.81 29.27
C ALA A 79 0.74 12.19 29.32
N ILE A 80 1.56 11.76 28.34
CA ILE A 80 2.97 12.13 28.26
C ILE A 80 3.15 13.63 28.02
N VAL A 81 2.37 14.21 27.12
CA VAL A 81 2.44 15.65 26.82
C VAL A 81 2.03 16.48 28.04
N GLU A 82 0.99 16.08 28.75
CA GLU A 82 0.49 16.75 29.97
C GLU A 82 1.47 16.61 31.14
N ALA A 83 2.04 15.43 31.34
CA ALA A 83 2.99 15.17 32.43
C ALA A 83 4.40 15.72 32.13
N GLY A 84 4.71 16.03 30.87
CA GLY A 84 6.02 16.56 30.44
C GLY A 84 7.10 15.51 30.19
N SER A 85 6.88 14.23 30.55
CA SER A 85 7.78 13.13 30.23
C SER A 85 7.06 11.78 30.30
N ILE A 86 7.64 10.75 29.70
CA ILE A 86 7.12 9.37 29.72
C ILE A 86 7.14 8.83 31.16
N GLU A 87 8.21 9.10 31.91
CA GLU A 87 8.35 8.65 33.29
C GLU A 87 7.30 9.28 34.21
N ALA A 88 7.03 10.57 34.03
CA ALA A 88 6.00 11.27 34.81
C ALA A 88 4.58 10.78 34.47
N ALA A 89 4.34 10.29 33.23
CA ALA A 89 3.07 9.76 32.79
C ALA A 89 2.88 8.27 33.13
N SER A 90 3.85 7.59 33.73
CA SER A 90 3.84 6.13 33.90
C SER A 90 2.57 5.59 34.57
N ALA A 91 2.07 6.24 35.59
CA ALA A 91 0.85 5.80 36.28
C ALA A 91 -0.41 5.87 35.39
N GLN A 92 -0.54 6.90 34.56
CA GLN A 92 -1.63 7.04 33.60
C GLN A 92 -1.51 6.01 32.47
N ILE A 93 -0.28 5.75 32.00
CA ILE A 93 -0.01 4.71 31.00
C ILE A 93 -0.38 3.33 31.54
N ASP A 94 -0.02 3.01 32.78
CA ASP A 94 -0.38 1.75 33.44
C ASP A 94 -1.88 1.60 33.58
N GLU A 95 -2.60 2.67 33.91
CA GLU A 95 -4.08 2.67 33.96
C GLU A 95 -4.67 2.39 32.58
N ILE A 96 -4.19 3.05 31.51
CA ILE A 96 -4.67 2.83 30.14
C ILE A 96 -4.43 1.38 29.70
N LEU A 97 -3.27 0.80 30.01
CA LEU A 97 -2.95 -0.60 29.70
C LEU A 97 -3.84 -1.58 30.49
N ALA A 98 -4.14 -1.26 31.73
CA ALA A 98 -5.09 -2.04 32.52
C ALA A 98 -6.51 -1.98 31.91
N ILE A 99 -6.98 -0.80 31.52
CA ILE A 99 -8.26 -0.62 30.83
C ILE A 99 -8.26 -1.38 29.49
N ALA A 100 -7.18 -1.31 28.70
CA ALA A 100 -7.04 -2.07 27.46
C ALA A 100 -7.22 -3.57 27.67
N THR A 101 -6.65 -4.09 28.77
CA THR A 101 -6.80 -5.51 29.15
C THR A 101 -8.27 -5.84 29.49
N LEU A 102 -8.92 -4.97 30.27
CA LEU A 102 -10.35 -5.15 30.62
C LEU A 102 -11.25 -5.11 29.38
N ILE A 103 -11.01 -4.20 28.46
CA ILE A 103 -11.71 -4.09 27.17
C ILE A 103 -11.59 -5.41 26.38
N GLY A 104 -10.35 -5.89 26.22
CA GLY A 104 -10.08 -7.12 25.49
C GLY A 104 -10.76 -8.35 26.07
N VAL A 105 -10.74 -8.50 27.40
CA VAL A 105 -11.37 -9.61 28.12
C VAL A 105 -12.89 -9.52 28.05
N ALA A 106 -13.46 -8.34 28.31
CA ALA A 106 -14.91 -8.13 28.25
C ALA A 106 -15.46 -8.38 26.85
N GLY A 107 -14.76 -7.86 25.81
CA GLY A 107 -15.12 -8.11 24.43
C GLY A 107 -15.06 -9.60 24.08
N THR A 108 -14.00 -10.30 24.45
CA THR A 108 -13.86 -11.76 24.22
C THR A 108 -14.99 -12.55 24.90
N ARG A 109 -15.36 -12.18 26.12
CA ARG A 109 -16.49 -12.80 26.84
C ARG A 109 -17.81 -12.59 26.09
N GLN A 110 -18.07 -11.34 25.68
CA GLN A 110 -19.29 -10.98 24.94
C GLN A 110 -19.38 -11.73 23.61
N ALA A 111 -18.29 -11.81 22.85
CA ALA A 111 -18.27 -12.55 21.59
C ALA A 111 -18.62 -14.03 21.77
N ARG A 112 -18.13 -14.66 22.84
CA ARG A 112 -18.51 -16.04 23.18
C ARG A 112 -19.99 -16.18 23.53
N GLN A 113 -20.55 -15.25 24.28
CA GLN A 113 -21.98 -15.23 24.61
C GLN A 113 -22.86 -15.06 23.36
N LEU A 114 -22.38 -14.30 22.38
CA LEU A 114 -23.03 -14.12 21.08
C LEU A 114 -22.80 -15.29 20.11
N GLY A 115 -21.95 -16.26 20.47
CA GLY A 115 -21.61 -17.39 19.61
C GLY A 115 -20.71 -16.99 18.41
N LEU A 116 -19.90 -15.94 18.57
CA LEU A 116 -19.02 -15.39 17.52
C LEU A 116 -17.60 -15.98 17.55
N ALA A 117 -17.40 -17.16 18.11
CA ALA A 117 -16.07 -17.80 18.14
C ALA A 117 -15.59 -18.09 16.70
N ALA A 118 -14.81 -17.19 16.14
CA ALA A 118 -14.20 -17.35 14.82
C ALA A 118 -13.17 -18.50 14.84
N ARG A 119 -13.19 -19.33 13.80
CA ARG A 119 -12.14 -20.29 13.49
C ARG A 119 -11.28 -19.73 12.38
N HIS A 120 -10.00 -20.06 12.38
CA HIS A 120 -9.09 -19.62 11.31
C HIS A 120 -9.61 -20.08 9.94
N GLY A 121 -9.70 -19.16 8.98
CA GLY A 121 -10.19 -19.42 7.62
C GLY A 121 -11.72 -19.36 7.44
N GLU A 122 -12.50 -19.07 8.49
CA GLU A 122 -13.95 -18.85 8.41
C GLU A 122 -14.29 -17.35 8.34
N ALA A 123 -15.53 -17.05 7.95
CA ALA A 123 -16.05 -15.69 7.99
C ALA A 123 -15.96 -15.10 9.42
N THR A 124 -15.39 -13.90 9.53
CA THR A 124 -15.19 -13.20 10.79
C THR A 124 -16.30 -12.16 11.00
N PRO A 125 -16.45 -11.59 12.22
CA PRO A 125 -17.49 -10.60 12.50
C PRO A 125 -17.19 -9.19 11.94
N MET A 126 -16.14 -9.03 11.13
CA MET A 126 -15.83 -7.77 10.45
C MET A 126 -15.44 -7.99 8.98
N LEU A 127 -16.01 -7.17 8.11
CA LEU A 127 -15.85 -7.24 6.66
C LEU A 127 -15.38 -5.87 6.11
N SER A 128 -14.22 -5.82 5.52
CA SER A 128 -13.74 -4.70 4.73
C SER A 128 -14.41 -4.70 3.36
N VAL A 129 -14.92 -3.54 2.94
CA VAL A 129 -15.63 -3.34 1.67
C VAL A 129 -15.04 -2.12 0.99
N LYS A 130 -14.40 -2.35 -0.18
CA LYS A 130 -13.73 -1.30 -0.96
C LYS A 130 -14.44 -1.09 -2.29
N ASP A 131 -14.18 0.04 -2.94
CA ASP A 131 -14.74 0.45 -4.24
C ASP A 131 -16.27 0.57 -4.26
N ILE A 132 -16.85 1.02 -3.16
CA ILE A 132 -18.27 1.20 -2.97
C ILE A 132 -18.57 2.51 -2.23
N THR A 133 -19.63 3.20 -2.58
CA THR A 133 -20.06 4.42 -1.88
C THR A 133 -20.89 4.11 -0.62
N ARG A 134 -20.93 5.04 0.34
CA ARG A 134 -21.73 4.91 1.54
C ARG A 134 -23.22 4.65 1.24
N ALA A 135 -23.77 5.36 0.28
CA ALA A 135 -25.18 5.18 -0.13
C ALA A 135 -25.46 3.77 -0.67
N GLN A 136 -24.51 3.19 -1.42
CA GLN A 136 -24.62 1.80 -1.90
C GLN A 136 -24.52 0.81 -0.74
N VAL A 137 -23.58 1.00 0.20
CA VAL A 137 -23.46 0.16 1.40
C VAL A 137 -24.78 0.17 2.17
N ASP A 138 -25.31 1.35 2.49
CA ASP A 138 -26.56 1.49 3.25
C ASP A 138 -27.77 0.85 2.52
N ALA A 139 -27.81 0.97 1.19
CA ALA A 139 -28.86 0.35 0.37
C ALA A 139 -28.76 -1.18 0.36
N LEU A 140 -27.54 -1.73 0.31
CA LEU A 140 -27.30 -3.18 0.31
C LEU A 140 -27.58 -3.78 1.70
N ILE A 141 -27.19 -3.12 2.79
CA ILE A 141 -27.52 -3.56 4.15
C ILE A 141 -29.04 -3.70 4.32
N LYS A 142 -29.82 -2.75 3.80
CA LYS A 142 -31.30 -2.79 3.87
C LYS A 142 -31.91 -3.95 3.09
N ARG A 143 -31.20 -4.54 2.13
CA ARG A 143 -31.66 -5.70 1.35
C ARG A 143 -31.40 -7.03 2.07
N VAL A 144 -30.51 -7.05 3.06
CA VAL A 144 -30.24 -8.27 3.82
C VAL A 144 -31.49 -8.64 4.62
N SER A 145 -32.09 -9.77 4.27
CA SER A 145 -33.28 -10.29 4.93
C SER A 145 -32.91 -11.42 5.89
N GLY A 146 -33.69 -11.52 7.01
CA GLY A 146 -33.45 -12.57 7.99
C GLY A 146 -32.16 -12.40 8.80
N ALA A 147 -31.65 -11.17 8.90
CA ALA A 147 -30.48 -10.86 9.70
C ALA A 147 -30.65 -11.27 11.15
N ARG A 148 -29.65 -11.93 11.73
CA ARG A 148 -29.58 -12.31 13.13
C ARG A 148 -29.42 -11.10 14.05
N GLY A 149 -28.77 -10.05 13.55
CA GLY A 149 -28.54 -8.83 14.28
C GLY A 149 -28.20 -7.63 13.37
N PRO A 150 -27.85 -6.48 13.94
CA PRO A 150 -27.53 -5.31 13.17
C PRO A 150 -26.20 -5.50 12.42
N ILE A 151 -26.16 -5.10 11.13
CA ILE A 151 -24.92 -4.84 10.40
C ILE A 151 -24.61 -3.36 10.59
N ALA A 152 -23.55 -3.06 11.32
CA ALA A 152 -23.10 -1.69 11.54
C ALA A 152 -21.97 -1.32 10.56
N VAL A 153 -21.97 -0.07 10.09
CA VAL A 153 -20.75 0.49 9.47
C VAL A 153 -19.83 0.90 10.62
N ALA A 154 -18.87 0.06 10.91
CA ALA A 154 -17.95 0.18 12.04
C ALA A 154 -16.92 1.27 11.81
N VAL A 155 -16.34 1.31 10.60
CA VAL A 155 -15.27 2.25 10.22
C VAL A 155 -15.53 2.84 8.84
N THR A 156 -15.26 4.13 8.70
CA THR A 156 -15.18 4.84 7.42
C THR A 156 -13.72 5.22 7.18
N ASN A 157 -13.01 4.45 6.34
CA ASN A 157 -11.61 4.68 6.02
C ASN A 157 -11.43 5.75 4.93
N SER A 158 -12.30 5.74 3.91
CA SER A 158 -12.31 6.73 2.83
C SER A 158 -13.72 6.91 2.27
N ALA A 159 -13.87 7.68 1.20
CA ALA A 159 -15.14 7.85 0.50
C ALA A 159 -15.68 6.55 -0.13
N THR A 160 -14.81 5.55 -0.32
CA THR A 160 -15.14 4.28 -0.98
C THR A 160 -14.63 3.05 -0.24
N HIS A 161 -14.15 3.21 1.00
CA HIS A 161 -13.65 2.11 1.82
C HIS A 161 -14.28 2.13 3.21
N TYR A 162 -15.04 1.09 3.52
CA TYR A 162 -15.76 0.92 4.78
C TYR A 162 -15.42 -0.42 5.42
N VAL A 163 -15.58 -0.51 6.74
CA VAL A 163 -15.57 -1.79 7.45
C VAL A 163 -16.94 -1.98 8.07
N LEU A 164 -17.55 -3.11 7.78
CA LEU A 164 -18.82 -3.54 8.35
C LEU A 164 -18.55 -4.47 9.53
N SER A 165 -19.42 -4.40 10.53
CA SER A 165 -19.36 -5.23 11.73
C SER A 165 -20.73 -5.85 12.00
N GLY A 166 -20.77 -7.14 12.31
CA GLY A 166 -22.02 -7.88 12.54
C GLY A 166 -21.78 -9.37 12.73
N TYR A 167 -22.87 -10.15 12.71
CA TYR A 167 -22.75 -11.60 12.68
C TYR A 167 -22.14 -12.07 11.34
N PRO A 168 -21.21 -13.05 11.34
CA PRO A 168 -20.59 -13.53 10.10
C PRO A 168 -21.60 -13.97 9.03
N GLU A 169 -22.69 -14.57 9.43
CA GLU A 169 -23.76 -15.02 8.53
C GLU A 169 -24.47 -13.84 7.86
N ASP A 170 -24.69 -12.75 8.59
CA ASP A 170 -25.32 -11.54 8.08
C ASP A 170 -24.37 -10.80 7.13
N LEU A 171 -23.06 -10.77 7.44
CA LEU A 171 -22.04 -10.23 6.55
C LEU A 171 -21.88 -11.07 5.27
N ALA A 172 -22.02 -12.40 5.37
CA ALA A 172 -22.04 -13.26 4.19
C ALA A 172 -23.29 -13.00 3.33
N ALA A 173 -24.45 -12.80 3.95
CA ALA A 173 -25.68 -12.41 3.24
C ALA A 173 -25.54 -11.04 2.55
N PHE A 174 -24.87 -10.08 3.18
CA PHE A 174 -24.49 -8.82 2.52
C PHE A 174 -23.63 -9.07 1.28
N GLY A 175 -22.64 -9.95 1.34
CA GLY A 175 -21.81 -10.34 0.17
C GLY A 175 -22.66 -10.91 -0.97
N VAL A 176 -23.71 -11.69 -0.67
CA VAL A 176 -24.66 -12.18 -1.68
C VAL A 176 -25.41 -11.02 -2.35
N GLU A 177 -25.83 -10.01 -1.60
CA GLU A 177 -26.51 -8.82 -2.16
C GLU A 177 -25.55 -8.00 -3.04
N VAL A 178 -24.27 -7.87 -2.65
CA VAL A 178 -23.22 -7.27 -3.49
C VAL A 178 -23.10 -8.01 -4.83
N ALA A 179 -23.02 -9.35 -4.79
CA ALA A 179 -22.92 -10.15 -6.01
C ALA A 179 -24.14 -10.03 -6.93
N LYS A 180 -25.36 -9.93 -6.34
CA LYS A 180 -26.58 -9.66 -7.11
C LYS A 180 -26.54 -8.29 -7.79
N GLU A 181 -26.11 -7.27 -7.06
CA GLU A 181 -25.99 -5.90 -7.58
C GLU A 181 -24.93 -5.84 -8.70
N HIS A 182 -23.79 -6.52 -8.53
CA HIS A 182 -22.76 -6.63 -9.58
C HIS A 182 -23.34 -7.20 -10.87
N LYS A 183 -24.05 -8.34 -10.79
CA LYS A 183 -24.69 -8.96 -11.95
C LYS A 183 -25.74 -8.04 -12.60
N HIS A 184 -26.54 -7.35 -11.79
CA HIS A 184 -27.52 -6.39 -12.29
C HIS A 184 -26.87 -5.23 -13.05
N GLN A 185 -25.82 -4.63 -12.49
CA GLN A 185 -25.08 -3.53 -13.11
C GLN A 185 -24.37 -3.98 -14.40
N ALA A 186 -23.79 -5.19 -14.40
CA ALA A 186 -23.18 -5.77 -15.59
C ALA A 186 -24.18 -5.90 -16.73
N LYS A 187 -25.39 -6.43 -16.46
CA LYS A 187 -26.48 -6.56 -17.44
C LYS A 187 -26.91 -5.20 -18.00
N LEU A 188 -27.13 -4.19 -17.15
CA LEU A 188 -27.50 -2.84 -17.58
C LEU A 188 -26.45 -2.22 -18.51
N ARG A 189 -25.19 -2.57 -18.31
CA ARG A 189 -24.08 -2.11 -19.14
C ARG A 189 -24.04 -2.81 -20.50
N GLU A 190 -24.26 -4.13 -20.53
CA GLU A 190 -24.39 -4.90 -21.79
C GLU A 190 -25.54 -4.37 -22.65
N GLU A 191 -26.66 -4.04 -22.04
CA GLU A 191 -27.83 -3.44 -22.68
C GLU A 191 -27.61 -1.96 -23.07
N LYS A 192 -26.43 -1.38 -22.82
CA LYS A 192 -26.08 0.04 -23.06
C LYS A 192 -26.99 1.06 -22.38
N VAL A 193 -27.73 0.64 -21.38
CA VAL A 193 -28.61 1.50 -20.59
C VAL A 193 -27.81 2.41 -19.67
N ARG A 194 -26.62 1.98 -19.26
CA ARG A 194 -25.74 2.73 -18.37
C ARG A 194 -24.29 2.63 -18.80
N GLY A 195 -23.62 3.78 -18.91
CA GLY A 195 -22.16 3.88 -19.03
C GLY A 195 -21.51 4.07 -17.65
N GLY A 196 -20.18 3.97 -17.58
CA GLY A 196 -19.41 4.27 -16.39
C GLY A 196 -18.56 3.11 -15.86
N ARG A 197 -17.96 3.31 -14.67
CA ARG A 197 -17.12 2.30 -13.99
C ARG A 197 -17.94 1.05 -13.65
N VAL A 198 -17.35 -0.12 -13.77
CA VAL A 198 -17.98 -1.38 -13.34
C VAL A 198 -18.16 -1.32 -11.83
N PHE A 199 -19.31 -1.77 -11.33
CA PHE A 199 -19.55 -1.97 -9.91
C PHE A 199 -18.93 -3.32 -9.51
N GLU A 200 -17.78 -3.26 -8.87
CA GLU A 200 -16.96 -4.43 -8.56
C GLU A 200 -16.28 -4.23 -7.19
N PRO A 201 -17.08 -4.19 -6.10
CA PRO A 201 -16.52 -4.01 -4.76
C PRO A 201 -15.63 -5.17 -4.35
N VAL A 202 -14.54 -4.86 -3.66
CA VAL A 202 -13.66 -5.84 -3.03
C VAL A 202 -14.13 -6.10 -1.62
N LEU A 203 -14.37 -7.38 -1.29
CA LEU A 203 -14.81 -7.85 0.02
C LEU A 203 -13.71 -8.70 0.65
N GLU A 204 -13.32 -8.36 1.89
CA GLU A 204 -12.26 -9.04 2.62
C GLU A 204 -12.62 -9.14 4.10
N TYR A 205 -12.71 -10.37 4.63
CA TYR A 205 -12.90 -10.57 6.06
C TYR A 205 -11.62 -10.22 6.82
N LEU A 206 -11.76 -9.39 7.85
CA LEU A 206 -10.64 -9.03 8.72
C LEU A 206 -10.38 -10.17 9.70
N ASP A 207 -9.11 -10.45 10.00
CA ASP A 207 -8.71 -11.48 10.96
C ASP A 207 -8.89 -11.00 12.41
N VAL A 208 -10.14 -10.83 12.81
CA VAL A 208 -10.55 -10.38 14.15
C VAL A 208 -11.68 -11.26 14.70
N THR A 209 -11.74 -11.35 16.03
CA THR A 209 -12.71 -12.21 16.73
C THR A 209 -13.91 -11.45 17.29
N LEU A 210 -13.88 -10.12 17.26
CA LEU A 210 -14.95 -9.27 17.77
C LEU A 210 -15.58 -8.44 16.65
N PRO A 211 -16.91 -8.18 16.76
CA PRO A 211 -17.57 -7.15 15.97
C PRO A 211 -17.29 -5.76 16.58
N PHE A 212 -16.04 -5.27 16.47
CA PHE A 212 -15.67 -3.96 16.99
C PHE A 212 -16.54 -2.85 16.39
N HIS A 213 -16.71 -1.76 17.14
CA HIS A 213 -17.49 -0.58 16.74
C HIS A 213 -18.94 -0.92 16.37
N SER A 214 -19.56 -1.80 17.17
CA SER A 214 -20.90 -2.32 16.91
C SER A 214 -21.77 -2.26 18.16
N PRO A 215 -23.09 -2.03 18.03
CA PRO A 215 -24.04 -2.17 19.13
C PRO A 215 -24.00 -3.54 19.82
N LEU A 216 -23.53 -4.58 19.13
CA LEU A 216 -23.35 -5.92 19.71
C LEU A 216 -22.36 -5.95 20.87
N MET A 217 -21.49 -4.93 21.01
CA MET A 217 -20.48 -4.83 22.07
C MET A 217 -20.91 -3.97 23.27
N ALA A 218 -22.15 -3.48 23.33
CA ALA A 218 -22.60 -2.59 24.41
C ALA A 218 -22.47 -3.22 25.80
N GLU A 219 -22.78 -4.51 25.95
CA GLU A 219 -22.63 -5.23 27.22
C GLU A 219 -21.18 -5.38 27.64
N ALA A 220 -20.24 -5.55 26.67
CA ALA A 220 -18.82 -5.61 26.96
C ALA A 220 -18.30 -4.28 27.51
N VAL A 221 -18.81 -3.14 27.04
CA VAL A 221 -18.50 -1.82 27.61
C VAL A 221 -18.93 -1.76 29.08
N SER A 222 -20.17 -2.12 29.38
CA SER A 222 -20.70 -2.14 30.75
C SER A 222 -19.89 -3.05 31.67
N GLN A 223 -19.48 -4.21 31.17
CA GLN A 223 -18.68 -5.17 31.93
C GLN A 223 -17.26 -4.65 32.19
N ALA A 224 -16.61 -4.03 31.20
CA ALA A 224 -15.28 -3.44 31.34
C ALA A 224 -15.30 -2.35 32.42
N VAL A 225 -16.31 -1.48 32.42
CA VAL A 225 -16.51 -0.43 33.42
C VAL A 225 -16.70 -1.00 34.83
N SER A 226 -17.56 -2.01 34.98
CA SER A 226 -17.80 -2.66 36.29
C SER A 226 -16.50 -3.29 36.85
N TRP A 227 -15.69 -3.89 36.00
CA TRP A 227 -14.40 -4.45 36.42
C TRP A 227 -13.37 -3.37 36.75
N ALA A 228 -13.37 -2.25 36.01
CA ALA A 228 -12.50 -1.10 36.30
C ALA A 228 -12.80 -0.54 37.69
N GLU A 229 -14.08 -0.31 38.02
CA GLU A 229 -14.51 0.12 39.35
C GLU A 229 -14.03 -0.85 40.45
N SER A 230 -14.20 -2.16 40.22
CA SER A 230 -13.78 -3.20 41.16
C SER A 230 -12.26 -3.26 41.35
N CYS A 231 -11.49 -2.74 40.42
CA CYS A 231 -10.02 -2.63 40.45
C CYS A 231 -9.53 -1.26 40.97
N GLY A 232 -10.43 -0.33 41.33
CA GLY A 232 -10.08 1.02 41.71
C GLY A 232 -9.63 1.94 40.57
N ILE A 233 -9.95 1.57 39.35
CA ILE A 233 -9.70 2.35 38.13
C ILE A 233 -10.85 3.32 37.91
N ASN A 234 -10.58 4.49 37.35
CA ASN A 234 -11.60 5.49 37.03
C ASN A 234 -12.64 4.93 36.04
N ALA A 235 -13.89 4.83 36.50
CA ALA A 235 -14.99 4.25 35.73
C ALA A 235 -15.37 5.08 34.49
N ASP A 236 -15.26 6.41 34.57
CA ASP A 236 -15.61 7.29 33.44
C ASP A 236 -14.54 7.20 32.36
N HIS A 237 -13.26 7.15 32.72
CA HIS A 237 -12.17 6.93 31.79
C HIS A 237 -12.27 5.54 31.14
N ALA A 238 -12.55 4.50 31.93
CA ALA A 238 -12.77 3.16 31.40
C ALA A 238 -13.97 3.09 30.43
N ARG A 239 -15.05 3.84 30.74
CA ARG A 239 -16.24 3.93 29.85
C ARG A 239 -15.91 4.61 28.54
N GLU A 240 -15.19 5.73 28.58
CA GLU A 240 -14.76 6.46 27.40
C GLU A 240 -13.92 5.56 26.47
N LEU A 241 -12.84 4.98 26.98
CA LEU A 241 -11.95 4.12 26.19
C LEU A 241 -12.65 2.85 25.67
N ALA A 242 -13.46 2.21 26.53
CA ALA A 242 -14.20 1.01 26.10
C ALA A 242 -15.25 1.32 25.02
N ALA A 243 -15.95 2.45 25.14
CA ALA A 243 -16.90 2.86 24.12
C ALA A 243 -16.21 3.21 22.79
N GLU A 244 -15.08 3.89 22.83
CA GLU A 244 -14.31 4.22 21.62
C GLU A 244 -13.76 2.98 20.91
N VAL A 245 -13.31 1.97 21.64
CA VAL A 245 -12.75 0.75 21.05
C VAL A 245 -13.85 -0.23 20.59
N LEU A 246 -14.94 -0.38 21.36
CA LEU A 246 -15.89 -1.46 21.13
C LEU A 246 -17.20 -1.01 20.46
N LEU A 247 -17.63 0.23 20.68
CA LEU A 247 -19.01 0.65 20.37
C LEU A 247 -19.10 1.77 19.32
N ASN A 248 -18.29 2.81 19.47
CA ASN A 248 -18.41 4.02 18.66
C ASN A 248 -17.90 3.82 17.23
N HIS A 249 -18.63 4.40 16.27
CA HIS A 249 -18.19 4.45 14.88
C HIS A 249 -16.88 5.25 14.73
N VAL A 250 -15.95 4.75 13.92
CA VAL A 250 -14.70 5.43 13.58
C VAL A 250 -14.82 6.10 12.21
N ASP A 251 -14.90 7.42 12.18
CA ASP A 251 -14.80 8.18 10.93
C ASP A 251 -13.36 8.68 10.73
N TRP A 252 -12.49 7.76 10.31
CA TRP A 252 -11.09 8.06 10.01
C TRP A 252 -10.94 9.12 8.93
N ALA A 253 -11.71 8.99 7.87
CA ALA A 253 -11.68 9.92 6.76
C ALA A 253 -12.04 11.35 7.17
N ALA A 254 -13.01 11.53 8.07
CA ALA A 254 -13.36 12.85 8.59
C ALA A 254 -12.25 13.42 9.49
N ARG A 255 -11.64 12.59 10.36
CA ARG A 255 -10.53 12.99 11.24
C ARG A 255 -9.34 13.49 10.42
N VAL A 256 -8.91 12.72 9.41
CA VAL A 256 -7.79 13.13 8.53
C VAL A 256 -8.12 14.38 7.74
N ARG A 257 -9.33 14.48 7.15
CA ARG A 257 -9.73 15.69 6.42
C ARG A 257 -9.81 16.93 7.32
N ALA A 258 -10.22 16.79 8.57
CA ALA A 258 -10.24 17.89 9.54
C ALA A 258 -8.81 18.38 9.82
N LEU A 259 -7.87 17.46 10.02
CA LEU A 259 -6.45 17.81 10.20
C LEU A 259 -5.90 18.55 8.97
N MET A 260 -6.15 18.03 7.76
CA MET A 260 -5.69 18.67 6.51
C MET A 260 -6.25 20.07 6.29
N LYS A 261 -7.43 20.37 6.86
CA LYS A 261 -8.02 21.73 6.78
C LYS A 261 -7.47 22.69 7.83
N SER A 262 -7.00 22.18 8.96
CA SER A 262 -6.50 23.00 10.08
C SER A 262 -5.00 23.23 10.06
N THR A 263 -4.28 22.56 9.17
CA THR A 263 -2.81 22.61 9.06
C THR A 263 -2.39 22.94 7.63
N ASP A 264 -1.14 23.39 7.44
CA ASP A 264 -0.51 23.41 6.12
C ASP A 264 0.04 22.01 5.80
N PRO A 265 -0.56 21.28 4.85
CA PRO A 265 -0.11 19.92 4.54
C PRO A 265 1.33 19.86 4.03
N SER A 266 1.85 20.95 3.46
CA SER A 266 3.20 20.99 2.90
C SER A 266 4.29 20.90 3.96
N ALA A 267 4.00 21.38 5.16
CA ALA A 267 4.90 21.34 6.31
C ALA A 267 4.59 20.18 7.27
N LEU A 268 3.59 19.33 6.94
CA LEU A 268 3.13 18.28 7.84
C LEU A 268 3.86 16.96 7.59
N TRP A 269 4.40 16.40 8.65
CA TRP A 269 4.92 15.05 8.73
C TRP A 269 4.05 14.21 9.66
N VAL A 270 3.73 13.01 9.22
CA VAL A 270 2.98 12.01 9.98
C VAL A 270 3.93 10.91 10.42
N LEU A 271 3.99 10.64 11.71
CA LEU A 271 4.73 9.52 12.27
C LEU A 271 3.74 8.40 12.58
N ASP A 272 3.87 7.26 11.88
CA ASP A 272 3.06 6.07 12.12
C ASP A 272 3.80 5.13 13.08
N PHE A 273 3.27 5.00 14.30
CA PHE A 273 3.83 4.12 15.34
C PHE A 273 3.29 2.68 15.26
N GLY A 274 2.55 2.33 14.22
CA GLY A 274 2.10 0.96 13.95
C GLY A 274 1.11 0.37 14.97
N PRO A 275 1.18 -0.96 15.20
CA PRO A 275 2.10 -1.92 14.57
C PRO A 275 1.84 -2.11 13.07
N GLY A 276 2.92 -2.27 12.31
CA GLY A 276 2.87 -2.33 10.85
C GLY A 276 2.58 -0.98 10.20
N THR A 277 2.20 -0.98 8.93
CA THR A 277 2.08 0.21 8.07
C THR A 277 0.64 0.56 7.69
N THR A 278 -0.34 -0.09 8.30
CA THR A 278 -1.76 0.01 7.91
C THR A 278 -2.30 1.43 8.09
N VAL A 279 -1.99 2.08 9.22
CA VAL A 279 -2.54 3.40 9.55
C VAL A 279 -1.93 4.48 8.65
N GLY A 280 -0.62 4.41 8.39
CA GLY A 280 0.07 5.28 7.44
C GLY A 280 -0.53 5.19 6.04
N LYS A 281 -0.83 3.98 5.55
CA LYS A 281 -1.51 3.75 4.26
C LYS A 281 -2.93 4.32 4.23
N LEU A 282 -3.72 4.09 5.27
CA LEU A 282 -5.07 4.66 5.39
C LEU A 282 -5.03 6.19 5.46
N PHE A 283 -4.03 6.76 6.15
CA PHE A 283 -3.82 8.20 6.18
C PHE A 283 -3.49 8.73 4.79
N SER A 284 -2.50 8.14 4.12
CA SER A 284 -2.06 8.52 2.77
C SER A 284 -3.21 8.46 1.76
N THR A 285 -4.09 7.46 1.85
CA THR A 285 -5.28 7.34 0.99
C THR A 285 -6.21 8.55 1.12
N VAL A 286 -6.42 9.07 2.32
CA VAL A 286 -7.29 10.24 2.54
C VAL A 286 -6.58 11.55 2.23
N ALA A 287 -5.27 11.62 2.49
CA ALA A 287 -4.42 12.79 2.29
C ALA A 287 -3.81 12.88 0.88
N GLN A 288 -4.32 12.09 -0.07
CA GLN A 288 -3.81 12.06 -1.45
C GLN A 288 -3.69 13.45 -2.07
N GLY A 289 -2.58 13.69 -2.76
CA GLY A 289 -2.31 14.94 -3.48
C GLY A 289 -2.00 16.15 -2.60
N THR A 290 -1.94 16.01 -1.27
CA THR A 290 -1.62 17.10 -0.35
C THR A 290 -0.11 17.32 -0.13
N GLY A 291 0.71 16.33 -0.45
CA GLY A 291 2.17 16.39 -0.25
C GLY A 291 2.63 16.09 1.17
N VAL A 292 1.74 15.60 2.05
CA VAL A 292 2.09 15.17 3.40
C VAL A 292 3.10 14.02 3.38
N GLY A 293 4.12 14.09 4.22
CA GLY A 293 5.06 13.02 4.46
C GLY A 293 4.58 12.01 5.50
N VAL A 294 4.85 10.74 5.27
CA VAL A 294 4.59 9.68 6.25
C VAL A 294 5.90 8.97 6.54
N VAL A 295 6.27 8.90 7.82
CA VAL A 295 7.40 8.14 8.35
C VAL A 295 6.84 6.95 9.13
N GLU A 296 7.23 5.75 8.74
CA GLU A 296 6.82 4.51 9.40
C GLU A 296 7.70 4.24 10.61
N ALA A 297 7.47 4.99 11.70
CA ALA A 297 8.27 4.96 12.92
C ALA A 297 8.34 3.58 13.60
N SER A 298 7.42 2.67 13.29
CA SER A 298 7.42 1.29 13.77
C SER A 298 8.38 0.37 13.00
N THR A 299 8.89 0.80 11.84
CA THR A 299 9.81 -0.01 11.01
C THR A 299 11.26 0.38 11.29
N VAL A 300 12.17 -0.61 11.26
CA VAL A 300 13.61 -0.37 11.42
C VAL A 300 14.16 0.51 10.30
N ALA A 301 13.61 0.35 9.08
CA ALA A 301 14.04 1.08 7.90
C ALA A 301 13.86 2.60 8.03
N ASP A 302 12.75 3.04 8.63
CA ASP A 302 12.40 4.46 8.71
C ASP A 302 12.79 5.10 10.06
N ARG A 303 13.17 4.31 11.06
CA ARG A 303 13.58 4.82 12.39
C ARG A 303 14.74 5.81 12.33
N GLY A 304 15.68 5.62 11.40
CA GLY A 304 16.79 6.55 11.19
C GLY A 304 16.35 7.96 10.81
N GLU A 305 15.19 8.11 10.20
CA GLU A 305 14.63 9.42 9.84
C GLU A 305 14.14 10.22 11.05
N LEU A 306 13.78 9.55 12.16
CA LEU A 306 13.34 10.21 13.39
C LEU A 306 14.45 11.05 14.03
N SER A 307 15.71 10.66 13.89
CA SER A 307 16.86 11.41 14.41
C SER A 307 17.16 12.69 13.60
N THR A 308 16.56 12.83 12.42
CA THR A 308 16.77 13.96 11.50
C THR A 308 15.51 14.81 11.30
N LEU A 309 14.48 14.66 12.14
CA LEU A 309 13.21 15.39 12.02
C LEU A 309 13.37 16.91 12.01
N GLU A 310 14.37 17.46 12.73
CA GLU A 310 14.67 18.91 12.69
C GLU A 310 15.24 19.38 11.35
N THR A 311 15.75 18.46 10.55
CA THR A 311 16.42 18.74 9.26
C THR A 311 15.65 18.17 8.06
N LEU A 312 14.43 17.66 8.26
CA LEU A 312 13.62 17.16 7.16
C LEU A 312 13.42 18.25 6.11
N PRO A 313 13.68 17.96 4.83
CA PRO A 313 13.60 18.97 3.79
C PRO A 313 12.17 19.48 3.63
N GLU A 314 12.04 20.78 3.35
CA GLU A 314 10.77 21.36 2.96
C GLU A 314 10.24 20.65 1.71
N ARG A 315 9.03 20.09 1.79
CA ARG A 315 8.48 19.31 0.68
C ARG A 315 8.19 20.17 -0.53
N THR A 316 8.63 19.68 -1.67
CA THR A 316 8.40 20.37 -2.94
C THR A 316 6.92 20.40 -3.31
N GLN A 317 6.35 21.58 -3.38
CA GLN A 317 4.99 21.81 -3.93
C GLN A 317 5.02 22.31 -5.38
N ASN A 318 6.14 22.79 -5.86
CA ASN A 318 6.26 23.24 -7.23
C ASN A 318 6.59 22.07 -8.19
N TRP A 319 5.57 21.35 -8.57
CA TRP A 319 5.66 20.22 -9.51
C TRP A 319 5.94 20.67 -10.94
N THR A 320 5.82 21.98 -11.26
CA THR A 320 6.04 22.49 -12.62
C THR A 320 7.47 22.29 -13.11
N ARG A 321 8.45 22.21 -12.22
CA ARG A 321 9.86 21.92 -12.56
C ARG A 321 10.07 20.53 -13.16
N PHE A 322 9.15 19.59 -12.94
CA PHE A 322 9.18 18.24 -13.50
C PHE A 322 8.32 18.11 -14.76
N ALA A 323 7.73 19.22 -15.23
CA ALA A 323 6.91 19.21 -16.43
C ALA A 323 7.73 18.81 -17.65
N PRO A 324 7.22 17.92 -18.51
CA PRO A 324 7.75 17.77 -19.85
C PRO A 324 7.73 19.09 -20.60
N SER A 325 8.67 19.27 -21.49
CA SER A 325 8.68 20.40 -22.43
C SER A 325 8.73 19.88 -23.87
N ILE A 326 8.16 20.64 -24.77
CA ILE A 326 8.29 20.36 -26.21
C ILE A 326 9.54 21.09 -26.71
N ILE A 327 10.39 20.33 -27.41
CA ILE A 327 11.56 20.85 -28.09
C ILE A 327 11.29 20.79 -29.59
N HIS A 328 11.36 21.92 -30.25
CA HIS A 328 11.26 22.00 -31.72
C HIS A 328 12.62 21.68 -32.33
N THR A 329 12.68 20.65 -33.15
CA THR A 329 13.91 20.23 -33.87
C THR A 329 13.66 20.23 -35.37
N SER A 330 14.74 20.18 -36.15
CA SER A 330 14.63 20.05 -37.61
C SER A 330 13.98 18.73 -38.06
N ALA A 331 13.93 17.72 -37.17
CA ALA A 331 13.27 16.44 -37.41
C ALA A 331 11.84 16.35 -36.84
N GLY A 332 11.27 17.49 -36.38
CA GLY A 332 9.96 17.58 -35.76
C GLY A 332 10.00 17.85 -34.26
N ASP A 333 8.84 17.92 -33.66
CA ASP A 333 8.67 18.17 -32.24
C ASP A 333 9.02 16.93 -31.42
N LYS A 334 9.79 17.13 -30.35
CA LYS A 334 10.15 16.09 -29.39
C LYS A 334 9.72 16.47 -27.99
N VAL A 335 9.30 15.49 -27.21
CA VAL A 335 9.00 15.68 -25.80
C VAL A 335 10.28 15.45 -24.99
N ARG A 336 10.63 16.46 -24.18
CA ARG A 336 11.77 16.42 -23.27
C ARG A 336 11.31 16.06 -21.87
N THR A 337 11.89 15.02 -21.30
CA THR A 337 11.65 14.54 -19.93
C THR A 337 12.98 14.06 -19.33
N ALA A 338 13.04 13.80 -18.02
CA ALA A 338 14.21 13.19 -17.41
C ALA A 338 14.54 11.81 -18.03
N PHE A 339 13.52 11.07 -18.46
CA PHE A 339 13.70 9.79 -19.16
C PHE A 339 14.36 9.99 -20.55
N THR A 340 13.86 10.95 -21.34
CA THR A 340 14.44 11.19 -22.68
C THR A 340 15.84 11.79 -22.60
N GLU A 341 16.14 12.57 -21.55
CA GLU A 341 17.49 13.10 -21.31
C GLU A 341 18.47 12.00 -20.89
N LEU A 342 18.00 11.03 -20.08
CA LEU A 342 18.82 9.91 -19.64
C LEU A 342 19.09 8.91 -20.75
N THR A 343 18.05 8.50 -21.49
CA THR A 343 18.11 7.35 -22.41
C THR A 343 18.30 7.75 -23.88
N GLY A 344 17.97 8.99 -24.24
CA GLY A 344 17.90 9.45 -25.63
C GLY A 344 16.70 8.91 -26.41
N LYS A 345 15.82 8.14 -25.78
CA LYS A 345 14.68 7.46 -26.42
C LYS A 345 13.39 8.28 -26.25
N ALA A 346 12.36 7.98 -27.06
CA ALA A 346 11.03 8.58 -26.90
C ALA A 346 10.44 8.25 -25.51
N PRO A 347 9.59 9.13 -24.93
CA PRO A 347 9.07 8.94 -23.57
C PRO A 347 7.89 7.94 -23.52
N VAL A 348 7.99 6.86 -24.29
CA VAL A 348 7.05 5.74 -24.34
C VAL A 348 7.85 4.44 -24.36
N LEU A 349 7.47 3.50 -23.55
CA LEU A 349 8.13 2.22 -23.36
C LEU A 349 7.14 1.09 -23.64
N LEU A 350 7.59 0.05 -24.37
CA LEU A 350 6.86 -1.21 -24.47
C LEU A 350 7.27 -2.09 -23.28
N ALA A 351 6.38 -2.21 -22.29
CA ALA A 351 6.64 -2.96 -21.07
C ALA A 351 6.79 -4.48 -21.31
N GLY A 352 7.66 -5.12 -20.52
CA GLY A 352 7.87 -6.56 -20.53
C GLY A 352 6.64 -7.32 -20.02
N MET A 353 6.12 -8.20 -20.84
CA MET A 353 4.92 -8.98 -20.53
C MET A 353 5.00 -10.38 -21.14
N THR A 354 4.96 -11.40 -20.30
CA THR A 354 4.86 -12.79 -20.74
C THR A 354 3.38 -13.13 -21.02
N PRO A 355 3.02 -13.67 -22.19
CA PRO A 355 3.92 -14.13 -23.26
C PRO A 355 4.25 -13.08 -24.36
N THR A 356 3.68 -11.90 -24.34
CA THR A 356 3.62 -10.96 -25.48
C THR A 356 5.01 -10.47 -25.92
N THR A 357 5.86 -10.00 -25.00
CA THR A 357 7.20 -9.49 -25.32
C THR A 357 8.31 -10.52 -25.06
N VAL A 358 7.96 -11.80 -25.01
CA VAL A 358 8.91 -12.92 -25.08
C VAL A 358 9.46 -13.07 -26.48
N GLU A 359 8.62 -12.81 -27.49
CA GLU A 359 8.97 -12.89 -28.90
C GLU A 359 9.73 -11.62 -29.31
N PRO A 360 10.93 -11.77 -29.91
CA PRO A 360 11.81 -10.64 -30.23
C PRO A 360 11.24 -9.69 -31.29
N GLU A 361 10.36 -10.16 -32.18
CA GLU A 361 9.82 -9.40 -33.30
C GLU A 361 9.06 -8.14 -32.83
N ILE A 362 8.19 -8.27 -31.83
CA ILE A 362 7.44 -7.12 -31.31
C ILE A 362 8.38 -6.14 -30.56
N VAL A 363 9.39 -6.68 -29.89
CA VAL A 363 10.39 -5.89 -29.15
C VAL A 363 11.24 -5.10 -30.14
N ALA A 364 11.74 -5.75 -31.19
CA ALA A 364 12.51 -5.13 -32.28
C ALA A 364 11.67 -4.07 -33.01
N ALA A 365 10.42 -4.39 -33.36
CA ALA A 365 9.54 -3.44 -34.05
C ALA A 365 9.31 -2.15 -33.22
N ALA A 366 9.12 -2.27 -31.90
CA ALA A 366 8.99 -1.11 -31.04
C ALA A 366 10.29 -0.30 -30.93
N ALA A 367 11.43 -0.97 -30.81
CA ALA A 367 12.75 -0.32 -30.76
C ALA A 367 13.06 0.40 -32.08
N ASN A 368 12.80 -0.21 -33.23
CA ASN A 368 12.99 0.39 -34.55
C ASN A 368 12.09 1.61 -34.78
N ALA A 369 10.89 1.62 -34.18
CA ALA A 369 10.01 2.78 -34.18
C ALA A 369 10.50 3.94 -33.28
N GLY A 370 11.63 3.78 -32.58
CA GLY A 370 12.23 4.82 -31.74
C GLY A 370 11.82 4.79 -30.27
N TYR A 371 11.09 3.76 -29.85
CA TYR A 371 10.72 3.53 -28.46
C TYR A 371 11.75 2.64 -27.75
N TRP A 372 11.67 2.55 -26.45
CA TRP A 372 12.36 1.50 -25.72
C TRP A 372 11.42 0.32 -25.51
N ALA A 373 11.94 -0.89 -25.44
CA ALA A 373 11.13 -2.09 -25.32
C ALA A 373 11.82 -3.12 -24.42
N GLU A 374 11.05 -3.81 -23.62
CA GLU A 374 11.52 -4.85 -22.72
C GLU A 374 11.37 -6.24 -23.36
N LEU A 375 12.45 -6.99 -23.45
CA LEU A 375 12.41 -8.43 -23.73
C LEU A 375 12.08 -9.17 -22.43
N ALA A 376 10.93 -9.85 -22.39
CA ALA A 376 10.44 -10.52 -21.17
C ALA A 376 11.27 -11.76 -20.83
N GLY A 377 11.94 -11.73 -19.67
CA GLY A 377 12.76 -12.84 -19.17
C GLY A 377 11.96 -14.07 -18.74
N GLY A 378 10.67 -13.93 -18.42
CA GLY A 378 9.79 -15.05 -18.05
C GLY A 378 9.65 -16.13 -19.11
N GLY A 379 9.87 -15.79 -20.37
CA GLY A 379 9.91 -16.75 -21.48
C GLY A 379 11.30 -17.29 -21.84
N GLN A 380 12.36 -16.72 -21.27
CA GLN A 380 13.74 -17.10 -21.54
C GLN A 380 14.19 -18.21 -20.59
N VAL A 381 13.54 -19.36 -20.67
CA VAL A 381 13.59 -20.45 -19.68
C VAL A 381 14.81 -21.35 -19.79
N THR A 382 15.57 -21.27 -20.87
CA THR A 382 16.87 -21.99 -21.06
C THR A 382 17.85 -21.12 -21.84
N ALA A 383 19.14 -21.39 -21.74
CA ALA A 383 20.15 -20.69 -22.50
C ALA A 383 19.92 -20.82 -24.02
N SER A 384 19.52 -22.00 -24.51
CA SER A 384 19.27 -22.21 -25.93
C SER A 384 18.04 -21.45 -26.45
N VAL A 385 16.99 -21.28 -25.63
CA VAL A 385 15.84 -20.43 -25.98
C VAL A 385 16.28 -18.98 -26.04
N PHE A 386 16.99 -18.52 -25.04
CA PHE A 386 17.52 -17.16 -24.98
C PHE A 386 18.45 -16.84 -26.16
N ASP A 387 19.41 -17.75 -26.47
CA ASP A 387 20.32 -17.59 -27.62
C ASP A 387 19.58 -17.45 -28.94
N ARG A 388 18.53 -18.23 -29.16
CA ARG A 388 17.71 -18.16 -30.38
C ARG A 388 16.94 -16.83 -30.46
N HIS A 389 16.34 -16.38 -29.35
CA HIS A 389 15.60 -15.11 -29.32
C HIS A 389 16.52 -13.91 -29.47
N VAL A 390 17.71 -13.96 -28.85
CA VAL A 390 18.74 -12.91 -29.02
C VAL A 390 19.22 -12.85 -30.48
N ALA A 391 19.52 -13.99 -31.09
CA ALA A 391 19.94 -14.02 -32.50
C ALA A 391 18.86 -13.41 -33.41
N LYS A 392 17.60 -13.71 -33.17
CA LYS A 392 16.47 -13.13 -33.90
C LYS A 392 16.32 -11.62 -33.63
N LEU A 393 16.52 -11.19 -32.39
CA LEU A 393 16.50 -9.77 -32.02
C LEU A 393 17.61 -9.00 -32.74
N GLU A 394 18.84 -9.55 -32.77
CA GLU A 394 19.98 -8.96 -33.46
C GLU A 394 19.78 -8.87 -34.98
N GLU A 395 19.08 -9.85 -35.58
CA GLU A 395 18.72 -9.83 -36.99
C GLU A 395 17.71 -8.72 -37.33
N GLU A 396 16.76 -8.45 -36.45
CA GLU A 396 15.64 -7.54 -36.72
C GLU A 396 15.86 -6.10 -36.24
N LEU A 397 16.77 -5.87 -35.29
CA LEU A 397 17.07 -4.54 -34.80
C LEU A 397 17.86 -3.72 -35.83
N GLU A 398 17.38 -2.50 -36.06
CA GLU A 398 18.13 -1.51 -36.84
C GLU A 398 19.39 -1.06 -36.08
N GLU A 399 20.40 -0.62 -36.83
CA GLU A 399 21.66 -0.14 -36.29
C GLU A 399 21.44 0.98 -35.25
N GLY A 400 22.09 0.86 -34.08
CA GLY A 400 22.00 1.81 -32.98
C GLY A 400 20.75 1.70 -32.11
N ARG A 401 19.86 0.76 -32.40
CA ARG A 401 18.70 0.45 -31.54
C ARG A 401 19.09 -0.49 -30.41
N THR A 402 18.49 -0.28 -29.26
CA THR A 402 18.74 -1.09 -28.07
C THR A 402 17.43 -1.39 -27.34
N VAL A 403 17.45 -2.41 -26.50
CA VAL A 403 16.29 -2.89 -25.71
C VAL A 403 16.67 -3.10 -24.25
N GLU A 404 15.68 -3.24 -23.39
CA GLU A 404 15.83 -3.70 -22.00
C GLU A 404 15.55 -5.20 -21.87
N PHE A 405 16.09 -5.79 -20.83
CA PHE A 405 15.76 -7.15 -20.41
C PHE A 405 14.99 -7.12 -19.09
N ASN A 406 13.76 -7.67 -19.07
CA ASN A 406 12.93 -7.74 -17.88
C ASN A 406 13.19 -9.04 -17.13
N ALA A 407 13.84 -8.95 -15.98
CA ALA A 407 14.23 -10.07 -15.13
C ALA A 407 13.25 -10.29 -13.98
N MET A 408 12.83 -11.54 -13.77
CA MET A 408 11.95 -11.94 -12.67
C MET A 408 12.76 -12.26 -11.42
N PHE A 409 12.89 -11.30 -10.48
CA PHE A 409 13.78 -11.41 -9.33
C PHE A 409 13.42 -12.56 -8.38
N MET A 410 12.13 -12.75 -8.07
CA MET A 410 11.69 -13.80 -7.13
C MET A 410 11.70 -15.21 -7.73
N ASP A 411 11.77 -15.35 -9.03
CA ASP A 411 11.95 -16.65 -9.66
C ASP A 411 13.43 -17.07 -9.59
N ARG A 412 13.76 -17.85 -8.58
CA ARG A 412 15.15 -18.28 -8.31
C ARG A 412 15.79 -19.05 -9.47
N TYR A 413 15.01 -19.81 -10.23
CA TYR A 413 15.54 -20.55 -11.37
C TYR A 413 15.91 -19.59 -12.49
N LEU A 414 14.99 -18.71 -12.90
CA LEU A 414 15.25 -17.74 -13.95
C LEU A 414 16.33 -16.74 -13.54
N TRP A 415 16.30 -16.27 -12.29
CA TRP A 415 17.33 -15.38 -11.78
C TRP A 415 18.75 -16.00 -11.86
N ASN A 416 18.90 -17.26 -11.39
CA ASN A 416 20.19 -17.97 -11.46
C ASN A 416 20.66 -18.21 -12.90
N LEU A 417 19.76 -18.52 -13.81
CA LEU A 417 20.05 -18.67 -15.24
C LEU A 417 20.51 -17.35 -15.85
N GLN A 418 19.76 -16.29 -15.62
CA GLN A 418 19.89 -15.03 -16.34
C GLN A 418 20.99 -14.14 -15.75
N PHE A 419 21.02 -13.92 -14.45
CA PHE A 419 21.91 -12.99 -13.75
C PHE A 419 22.77 -13.61 -12.64
N GLY A 420 22.33 -14.71 -12.04
CA GLY A 420 23.01 -15.40 -10.95
C GLY A 420 24.20 -16.24 -11.41
N SER A 421 24.18 -17.55 -11.15
CA SER A 421 25.33 -18.44 -11.39
C SER A 421 25.68 -18.64 -12.87
N GLN A 422 24.69 -18.66 -13.78
CA GLN A 422 24.95 -18.91 -15.21
C GLN A 422 25.20 -17.62 -16.00
N ARG A 423 24.62 -16.47 -15.58
CA ARG A 423 24.87 -15.14 -16.15
C ARG A 423 24.73 -15.06 -17.67
N ILE A 424 23.68 -15.67 -18.25
CA ILE A 424 23.54 -15.71 -19.71
C ILE A 424 23.31 -14.31 -20.31
N VAL A 425 22.59 -13.41 -19.62
CA VAL A 425 22.29 -12.05 -20.10
C VAL A 425 23.55 -11.16 -20.06
N PRO A 426 24.31 -11.06 -18.95
CA PRO A 426 25.59 -10.34 -18.94
C PRO A 426 26.60 -10.86 -19.96
N LYS A 427 26.68 -12.17 -20.18
CA LYS A 427 27.58 -12.76 -21.21
C LYS A 427 27.21 -12.29 -22.62
N LYS A 428 25.92 -12.24 -22.94
CA LYS A 428 25.45 -11.72 -24.23
C LYS A 428 25.74 -10.22 -24.36
N ARG A 429 25.49 -9.44 -23.33
CA ARG A 429 25.86 -8.02 -23.31
C ARG A 429 27.35 -7.82 -23.60
N ALA A 430 28.22 -8.58 -22.95
CA ALA A 430 29.65 -8.54 -23.17
C ALA A 430 30.06 -8.94 -24.59
N SER A 431 29.29 -9.77 -25.29
CA SER A 431 29.50 -10.13 -26.70
C SER A 431 28.96 -9.09 -27.70
N GLY A 432 28.36 -7.99 -27.22
CA GLY A 432 27.89 -6.90 -28.08
C GLY A 432 26.39 -6.90 -28.36
N THR A 433 25.61 -7.82 -27.78
CA THR A 433 24.14 -7.82 -27.93
C THR A 433 23.57 -6.48 -27.45
N PRO A 434 22.66 -5.85 -28.21
CA PRO A 434 22.17 -4.49 -27.97
C PRO A 434 21.10 -4.43 -26.86
N ILE A 435 21.38 -5.06 -25.72
CA ILE A 435 20.59 -4.97 -24.49
C ILE A 435 21.31 -3.95 -23.59
N ASP A 436 20.76 -2.76 -23.38
CA ASP A 436 21.38 -1.68 -22.62
C ASP A 436 20.75 -1.40 -21.25
N GLY A 437 19.63 -2.04 -20.93
CA GLY A 437 18.97 -1.91 -19.65
C GLY A 437 18.53 -3.25 -19.05
N VAL A 438 18.38 -3.25 -17.73
CA VAL A 438 17.84 -4.38 -16.97
C VAL A 438 16.72 -3.88 -16.07
N VAL A 439 15.54 -4.47 -16.22
CA VAL A 439 14.39 -4.23 -15.36
C VAL A 439 14.28 -5.36 -14.34
N VAL A 440 14.39 -5.04 -13.07
CA VAL A 440 14.16 -5.96 -11.95
C VAL A 440 12.68 -5.95 -11.59
N SER A 441 11.97 -7.01 -11.94
CA SER A 441 10.52 -7.15 -11.75
C SER A 441 10.18 -8.35 -10.87
N ALA A 442 8.89 -8.49 -10.52
CA ALA A 442 8.38 -9.55 -9.65
C ALA A 442 9.12 -9.60 -8.30
N GLY A 443 9.23 -8.46 -7.64
CA GLY A 443 9.88 -8.27 -6.35
C GLY A 443 11.00 -7.23 -6.40
N ILE A 444 11.28 -6.63 -5.25
CA ILE A 444 12.37 -5.65 -5.08
C ILE A 444 13.39 -6.26 -4.11
N PRO A 445 14.70 -6.29 -4.46
CA PRO A 445 15.75 -6.78 -3.57
C PRO A 445 15.84 -5.93 -2.30
N GLU A 446 16.35 -6.51 -1.21
CA GLU A 446 16.70 -5.76 -0.01
C GLU A 446 17.79 -4.72 -0.32
N LEU A 447 17.89 -3.69 0.52
CA LEU A 447 18.71 -2.51 0.25
C LEU A 447 20.14 -2.84 -0.15
N ASP A 448 20.83 -3.64 0.66
CA ASP A 448 22.25 -3.99 0.43
C ASP A 448 22.40 -4.84 -0.84
N GLU A 449 21.50 -5.79 -1.07
CA GLU A 449 21.48 -6.63 -2.27
C GLU A 449 21.21 -5.79 -3.54
N ALA A 450 20.28 -4.83 -3.45
CA ALA A 450 19.98 -3.93 -4.57
C ALA A 450 21.17 -3.01 -4.92
N VAL A 451 21.87 -2.49 -3.93
CA VAL A 451 23.07 -1.66 -4.12
C VAL A 451 24.18 -2.46 -4.81
N GLU A 452 24.45 -3.68 -4.34
CA GLU A 452 25.45 -4.57 -4.96
C GLU A 452 25.03 -4.95 -6.39
N LEU A 453 23.74 -5.24 -6.60
CA LEU A 453 23.19 -5.58 -7.91
C LEU A 453 23.38 -4.44 -8.91
N ILE A 454 23.07 -3.19 -8.54
CA ILE A 454 23.25 -2.01 -9.42
C ILE A 454 24.71 -1.87 -9.82
N HIS A 455 25.63 -1.97 -8.87
CA HIS A 455 27.06 -1.87 -9.16
C HIS A 455 27.54 -3.01 -10.08
N THR A 456 27.07 -4.23 -9.84
CA THR A 456 27.39 -5.39 -10.67
C THR A 456 26.88 -5.23 -12.10
N LEU A 457 25.62 -4.82 -12.28
CA LEU A 457 25.02 -4.61 -13.59
C LEU A 457 25.73 -3.49 -14.37
N ASN A 458 26.07 -2.38 -13.69
CA ASN A 458 26.84 -1.31 -14.32
C ASN A 458 28.24 -1.78 -14.76
N ALA A 459 28.90 -2.61 -13.94
CA ALA A 459 30.20 -3.21 -14.30
C ALA A 459 30.08 -4.20 -15.47
N ASP A 460 28.95 -4.86 -15.63
CA ASP A 460 28.62 -5.74 -16.77
C ASP A 460 28.29 -4.96 -18.05
N GLY A 461 28.25 -3.62 -17.99
CA GLY A 461 28.02 -2.76 -19.14
C GLY A 461 26.55 -2.41 -19.38
N PHE A 462 25.67 -2.56 -18.38
CA PHE A 462 24.27 -2.08 -18.43
C PHE A 462 24.20 -0.68 -17.83
N PRO A 463 24.08 0.39 -18.65
CA PRO A 463 23.99 1.76 -18.14
C PRO A 463 22.65 2.06 -17.43
N TYR A 464 21.62 1.26 -17.67
CA TYR A 464 20.29 1.51 -17.15
C TYR A 464 19.82 0.34 -16.29
N VAL A 465 19.46 0.64 -15.04
CA VAL A 465 18.85 -0.32 -14.11
C VAL A 465 17.50 0.25 -13.66
N SER A 466 16.47 -0.52 -13.90
CA SER A 466 15.07 -0.21 -13.55
C SER A 466 14.58 -1.15 -12.47
N PHE A 467 13.73 -0.65 -11.58
CA PHE A 467 12.94 -1.46 -10.65
C PHE A 467 11.45 -1.28 -10.90
N LYS A 468 10.69 -2.38 -10.85
CA LYS A 468 9.24 -2.38 -11.11
C LYS A 468 8.46 -2.73 -9.82
N PRO A 469 8.24 -1.74 -8.93
CA PRO A 469 7.47 -1.94 -7.71
C PRO A 469 5.97 -1.99 -7.98
N GLY A 470 5.25 -2.84 -7.23
CA GLY A 470 3.80 -2.98 -7.30
C GLY A 470 3.03 -2.45 -6.08
N THR A 471 3.72 -1.93 -5.06
CA THR A 471 3.08 -1.40 -3.84
C THR A 471 3.76 -0.11 -3.38
N VAL A 472 3.05 0.67 -2.55
CA VAL A 472 3.61 1.89 -1.92
C VAL A 472 4.91 1.57 -1.18
N ASP A 473 4.95 0.47 -0.41
CA ASP A 473 6.15 0.08 0.35
C ASP A 473 7.33 -0.24 -0.56
N GLN A 474 7.08 -0.95 -1.67
CA GLN A 474 8.12 -1.25 -2.66
C GLN A 474 8.60 0.01 -3.38
N ILE A 475 7.72 0.98 -3.66
CA ILE A 475 8.13 2.27 -4.23
C ILE A 475 9.08 2.99 -3.26
N ARG A 476 8.74 3.05 -1.98
CA ARG A 476 9.61 3.63 -0.94
C ARG A 476 10.93 2.88 -0.80
N GLN A 477 10.91 1.54 -0.93
CA GLN A 477 12.14 0.74 -0.97
C GLN A 477 13.05 1.15 -2.13
N VAL A 478 12.50 1.36 -3.34
CA VAL A 478 13.28 1.86 -4.49
C VAL A 478 13.80 3.28 -4.26
N VAL A 479 13.05 4.14 -3.59
CA VAL A 479 13.53 5.48 -3.19
C VAL A 479 14.74 5.37 -2.27
N ARG A 480 14.71 4.48 -1.26
CA ARG A 480 15.86 4.21 -0.38
C ARG A 480 17.07 3.66 -1.14
N ILE A 481 16.83 2.73 -2.08
CA ILE A 481 17.89 2.19 -2.95
C ILE A 481 18.54 3.31 -3.78
N ALA A 482 17.73 4.14 -4.43
CA ALA A 482 18.24 5.27 -5.22
C ALA A 482 19.05 6.26 -4.36
N LYS A 483 18.60 6.54 -3.14
CA LYS A 483 19.33 7.38 -2.18
C LYS A 483 20.70 6.79 -1.83
N ALA A 484 20.76 5.47 -1.60
CA ALA A 484 22.00 4.78 -1.24
C ALA A 484 23.05 4.74 -2.38
N VAL A 485 22.61 4.68 -3.64
CA VAL A 485 23.52 4.62 -4.80
C VAL A 485 23.78 5.98 -5.46
N ALA A 486 23.28 7.08 -4.89
CA ALA A 486 23.49 8.40 -5.47
C ALA A 486 24.98 8.70 -5.69
N PRO A 487 25.40 9.28 -6.83
CA PRO A 487 24.59 9.91 -7.88
C PRO A 487 24.17 9.00 -9.05
N VAL A 488 24.35 7.67 -8.94
CA VAL A 488 23.99 6.72 -10.00
C VAL A 488 22.51 6.84 -10.31
N LYS A 489 22.17 6.97 -11.59
CA LYS A 489 20.77 7.06 -12.03
C LYS A 489 20.08 5.70 -11.96
N VAL A 490 18.88 5.69 -11.40
CA VAL A 490 18.00 4.51 -11.29
C VAL A 490 16.66 4.87 -11.92
N LEU A 491 16.07 3.93 -12.64
CA LEU A 491 14.70 4.09 -13.14
C LEU A 491 13.73 3.36 -12.17
N ILE A 492 12.56 3.94 -12.01
CA ILE A 492 11.46 3.31 -11.28
C ILE A 492 10.23 3.24 -12.19
N GLU A 493 9.72 2.05 -12.42
CA GLU A 493 8.58 1.78 -13.28
C GLU A 493 7.36 1.44 -12.42
N VAL A 494 6.60 2.46 -12.06
CA VAL A 494 5.39 2.29 -11.23
C VAL A 494 4.25 1.80 -12.11
N GLU A 495 3.76 0.59 -11.84
CA GLU A 495 2.75 -0.08 -12.63
C GLU A 495 1.49 -0.36 -11.80
N GLY A 496 0.36 0.25 -12.18
CA GLY A 496 -0.92 0.10 -11.49
C GLY A 496 -1.71 -1.13 -11.93
N GLY A 497 -2.79 -1.44 -11.21
CA GLY A 497 -3.61 -2.65 -11.37
C GLY A 497 -4.37 -2.81 -12.70
N SER A 498 -4.33 -1.81 -13.60
CA SER A 498 -4.88 -1.91 -14.95
C SER A 498 -3.86 -2.33 -16.01
N ALA A 499 -2.70 -2.83 -15.59
CA ALA A 499 -1.65 -3.33 -16.46
C ALA A 499 -1.87 -4.80 -16.85
N GLY A 500 -1.10 -5.28 -17.84
CA GLY A 500 -1.02 -6.69 -18.21
C GLY A 500 0.14 -7.39 -17.47
N GLY A 501 0.09 -8.71 -17.34
CA GLY A 501 1.12 -9.49 -16.69
C GLY A 501 1.06 -9.40 -15.16
N HIS A 502 2.23 -9.44 -14.49
CA HIS A 502 2.33 -9.18 -13.05
C HIS A 502 2.15 -7.68 -12.81
N HIS A 503 1.15 -7.31 -12.05
CA HIS A 503 0.76 -5.92 -11.81
C HIS A 503 0.36 -5.69 -10.36
N SER A 504 0.21 -4.43 -9.97
CA SER A 504 -0.26 -4.04 -8.64
C SER A 504 -1.74 -4.38 -8.42
N TRP A 505 -2.13 -4.55 -7.16
CA TRP A 505 -3.54 -4.54 -6.76
C TRP A 505 -4.11 -3.12 -6.66
N GLU A 506 -3.23 -2.12 -6.52
CA GLU A 506 -3.59 -0.72 -6.33
C GLU A 506 -3.71 -0.01 -7.68
N SER A 507 -4.52 1.04 -7.75
CA SER A 507 -4.58 1.84 -8.96
C SER A 507 -3.29 2.64 -9.15
N LEU A 508 -2.92 2.94 -10.40
CA LEU A 508 -1.75 3.78 -10.68
C LEU A 508 -1.85 5.14 -9.98
N ASP A 509 -3.04 5.73 -9.98
CA ASP A 509 -3.26 7.04 -9.39
C ASP A 509 -3.06 6.99 -7.86
N ASP A 510 -3.50 5.93 -7.19
CA ASP A 510 -3.31 5.74 -5.73
C ASP A 510 -1.83 5.55 -5.37
N LEU A 511 -1.11 4.68 -6.10
CA LEU A 511 0.32 4.48 -5.91
C LEU A 511 1.11 5.79 -6.01
N LEU A 512 0.81 6.56 -7.05
CA LEU A 512 1.55 7.77 -7.34
C LEU A 512 1.18 8.94 -6.43
N LEU A 513 -0.10 9.14 -6.12
CA LEU A 513 -0.52 10.19 -5.19
C LEU A 513 0.03 9.97 -3.78
N SER A 514 0.28 8.73 -3.41
CA SER A 514 0.86 8.37 -2.11
C SER A 514 2.39 8.54 -2.04
N THR A 515 3.10 8.49 -3.19
CA THR A 515 4.57 8.39 -3.21
C THR A 515 5.26 9.42 -4.10
N TYR A 516 4.51 10.20 -4.88
CA TYR A 516 5.08 11.09 -5.91
C TYR A 516 6.08 12.11 -5.35
N ALA A 517 5.78 12.68 -4.18
CA ALA A 517 6.67 13.63 -3.52
C ALA A 517 8.04 12.99 -3.24
N GLU A 518 8.04 11.82 -2.60
CA GLU A 518 9.23 11.06 -2.23
C GLU A 518 10.08 10.69 -3.46
N VAL A 519 9.42 10.19 -4.52
CA VAL A 519 10.08 9.87 -5.80
C VAL A 519 10.72 11.10 -6.43
N ARG A 520 10.05 12.27 -6.40
CA ARG A 520 10.54 13.51 -7.04
C ARG A 520 11.60 14.25 -6.24
N GLU A 521 11.65 14.06 -4.95
CA GLU A 521 12.72 14.58 -4.10
C GLU A 521 14.05 13.87 -4.35
N GLN A 522 14.01 12.64 -4.86
CA GLN A 522 15.21 11.87 -5.17
C GLN A 522 15.74 12.20 -6.57
N ALA A 523 16.78 13.06 -6.64
CA ALA A 523 17.27 13.64 -7.90
C ALA A 523 17.86 12.63 -8.91
N ASN A 524 18.32 11.46 -8.46
CA ASN A 524 18.86 10.40 -9.31
C ASN A 524 17.82 9.34 -9.68
N LEU A 525 16.55 9.50 -9.30
CA LEU A 525 15.47 8.58 -9.62
C LEU A 525 14.65 9.10 -10.82
N VAL A 526 14.49 8.29 -11.84
CA VAL A 526 13.75 8.62 -13.07
C VAL A 526 12.46 7.80 -13.12
N LEU A 527 11.32 8.50 -13.06
CA LEU A 527 10.00 7.90 -12.99
C LEU A 527 9.45 7.52 -14.37
N VAL A 528 9.07 6.27 -14.51
CA VAL A 528 8.28 5.70 -15.61
C VAL A 528 6.96 5.18 -15.01
N VAL A 529 5.84 5.31 -15.73
CA VAL A 529 4.53 4.92 -15.23
C VAL A 529 3.75 4.08 -16.22
N GLY A 530 3.01 3.10 -15.72
CA GLY A 530 2.24 2.16 -16.52
C GLY A 530 0.95 1.71 -15.84
N GLY A 531 0.12 1.01 -16.60
CA GLY A 531 -1.17 0.49 -16.16
C GLY A 531 -2.35 1.38 -16.53
N GLY A 532 -3.18 0.88 -17.45
CA GLY A 532 -4.37 1.57 -17.95
C GLY A 532 -4.10 2.72 -18.93
N ILE A 533 -2.87 2.92 -19.36
CA ILE A 533 -2.49 3.93 -20.36
C ILE A 533 -2.58 3.30 -21.76
N GLY A 534 -3.80 3.12 -22.24
CA GLY A 534 -4.06 2.47 -23.54
C GLY A 534 -4.68 3.39 -24.59
N THR A 535 -4.80 4.69 -24.33
CA THR A 535 -5.32 5.67 -25.30
C THR A 535 -4.45 6.93 -25.30
N PRO A 536 -4.42 7.68 -26.43
CA PRO A 536 -3.70 8.95 -26.50
C PRO A 536 -4.16 9.95 -25.42
N GLU A 537 -5.45 9.98 -25.11
CA GLU A 537 -6.04 10.89 -24.13
C GLU A 537 -5.52 10.56 -22.73
N ARG A 538 -5.45 9.26 -22.35
CA ARG A 538 -4.90 8.84 -21.06
C ARG A 538 -3.39 9.10 -21.02
N GLY A 539 -2.67 8.85 -22.10
CA GLY A 539 -1.27 9.21 -22.27
C GLY A 539 -1.04 10.70 -22.07
N ALA A 540 -1.86 11.55 -22.69
CA ALA A 540 -1.78 13.00 -22.54
C ALA A 540 -2.16 13.50 -21.14
N THR A 541 -3.05 12.84 -20.41
CA THR A 541 -3.41 13.21 -19.03
C THR A 541 -2.39 12.74 -18.01
N THR A 542 -1.67 11.65 -18.28
CA THR A 542 -0.54 11.20 -17.49
C THR A 542 0.76 11.90 -17.89
N SER A 543 0.85 12.39 -19.12
CA SER A 543 1.93 13.25 -19.62
C SER A 543 1.42 14.69 -19.62
N PRO A 544 2.02 15.65 -18.99
CA PRO A 544 1.32 16.89 -18.61
C PRO A 544 1.63 18.04 -19.55
N ALA A 545 0.76 18.38 -20.40
CA ALA A 545 0.79 19.72 -20.97
C ALA A 545 -0.57 20.45 -20.97
N ASN A 546 -1.72 19.75 -21.02
CA ASN A 546 -2.99 20.40 -21.30
C ASN A 546 -4.25 19.79 -20.62
N GLY A 547 -4.17 19.25 -19.40
CA GLY A 547 -5.37 18.77 -18.70
C GLY A 547 -6.25 19.91 -18.15
N PRO A 548 -7.59 19.73 -18.07
CA PRO A 548 -8.51 20.74 -17.55
C PRO A 548 -8.34 21.04 -16.05
N PRO A 549 -8.79 22.21 -15.56
CA PRO A 549 -8.39 22.80 -14.26
C PRO A 549 -8.78 22.08 -12.98
N ASN A 550 -9.55 21.00 -12.99
CA ASN A 550 -10.23 20.47 -11.80
C ASN A 550 -10.05 18.98 -11.50
N THR A 551 -9.07 18.28 -12.05
CA THR A 551 -8.79 16.88 -11.68
C THR A 551 -7.54 16.78 -10.83
N VAL A 552 -7.58 15.93 -9.80
CA VAL A 552 -6.48 15.61 -8.86
C VAL A 552 -5.19 15.16 -9.59
N VAL A 553 -5.34 14.59 -10.78
CA VAL A 553 -4.25 14.19 -11.69
C VAL A 553 -3.40 15.36 -12.19
N ARG A 554 -3.81 16.60 -11.97
CA ARG A 554 -3.10 17.83 -12.40
C ARG A 554 -1.77 18.08 -11.71
N SER A 555 -1.58 17.60 -10.51
CA SER A 555 -0.33 17.79 -9.77
C SER A 555 0.75 16.77 -10.12
N CYS A 556 0.36 15.62 -10.69
CA CYS A 556 1.27 14.54 -11.00
C CYS A 556 1.69 14.56 -12.46
N ARG A 557 2.92 14.96 -12.73
CA ARG A 557 3.49 15.07 -14.08
C ARG A 557 4.55 13.98 -14.28
N TRP A 558 4.24 13.02 -15.16
CA TRP A 558 5.05 11.83 -15.37
C TRP A 558 6.23 12.05 -16.31
N THR A 559 7.27 11.26 -16.17
CA THR A 559 8.49 11.39 -16.98
C THR A 559 8.44 10.53 -18.23
N ALA A 560 7.81 9.34 -18.13
CA ALA A 560 7.55 8.43 -19.24
C ALA A 560 6.29 7.59 -18.96
N CYS A 561 5.71 6.99 -19.99
CA CYS A 561 4.56 6.09 -19.88
C CYS A 561 4.95 4.69 -20.31
N LEU A 562 4.57 3.68 -19.55
CA LEU A 562 4.58 2.29 -19.98
C LEU A 562 3.36 2.02 -20.85
N SER A 563 3.56 1.47 -22.03
CA SER A 563 2.50 1.05 -22.94
C SER A 563 2.52 -0.48 -23.02
N ALA A 564 1.51 -1.15 -22.50
CA ALA A 564 1.29 -2.56 -22.75
C ALA A 564 0.27 -2.73 -23.86
N PRO A 565 0.49 -3.65 -24.83
CA PRO A 565 -0.53 -4.00 -25.82
C PRO A 565 -1.79 -4.50 -25.11
N ARG A 566 -2.96 -4.07 -25.54
CA ARG A 566 -4.22 -4.68 -25.10
C ARG A 566 -4.24 -6.12 -25.60
N ASP A 567 -4.31 -7.08 -24.70
CA ASP A 567 -4.60 -8.45 -25.06
C ASP A 567 -6.10 -8.58 -25.40
N ASP A 568 -6.45 -8.28 -26.65
CA ASP A 568 -7.81 -8.46 -27.17
C ASP A 568 -8.27 -9.94 -27.17
N ARG A 569 -7.37 -10.90 -26.86
CA ARG A 569 -7.70 -12.33 -26.78
C ARG A 569 -8.51 -12.69 -25.53
N GLN A 570 -8.50 -11.87 -24.48
CA GLN A 570 -9.36 -12.10 -23.31
C GLN A 570 -10.84 -11.81 -23.56
N ARG A 571 -11.22 -11.16 -24.66
CA ARG A 571 -12.62 -10.94 -25.04
C ARG A 571 -13.29 -12.12 -25.75
N GLY A 572 -12.52 -13.14 -26.16
CA GLY A 572 -13.02 -14.28 -26.93
C GLY A 572 -13.36 -15.55 -26.15
N ALA A 573 -13.07 -15.63 -24.85
CA ALA A 573 -13.15 -16.88 -24.08
C ALA A 573 -14.45 -17.07 -23.25
N HIS A 574 -15.49 -16.26 -23.49
CA HIS A 574 -16.82 -16.50 -22.92
C HIS A 574 -17.89 -16.43 -23.98
N GLN A 575 -18.00 -17.50 -24.80
CA GLN A 575 -19.19 -17.96 -25.51
C GLN A 575 -19.07 -19.48 -25.75
N PRO A 576 -20.21 -20.21 -25.68
CA PRO A 576 -21.32 -20.23 -24.73
C PRO A 576 -21.14 -21.28 -23.62
#